data_a34d05cd53cfb28f92cda4823bb675da
#
_entry.id   a34d05cd53cfb28f92cda4823bb675da
#
_cell.length_a   1.000
_cell.length_b   1.000
_cell.length_c   1.000
_cell.angle_alpha   90.00
_cell.angle_beta   90.00
_cell.angle_gamma   90.00
#
_symmetry.space_group_name_H-M   'P 1'
#
loop_
_entity.id
_entity.type
_entity.pdbx_description
1 polymer ?
#
loop_
_entity_poly.entity_id
_entity_poly.type
_entity_poly.pdbx_seq_one_letter_code
_entity_poly.pdbx_strand_id
1 'polypeptide(L)'
;LGLVGSEMCIRDRAMELVKLALTLPHLDLRGLHCHVGSQVFGEDVYQRTLDIMVPFLASIREETGVTLSDLNLGGGYGVRYTQEDEAIDIPARLAELAAYLKEETERLGLPMPRFLMEPGRSIVADAGMTLYTVGSVKRIPGYKQYAAVDGGMTDNPRYALYQSRYTVYHAHKSGSMERFDVVGRCCESGDIIQPGVELPGDTCRGDILAVCTTGAYNYSMASNYNRLPRPAVVMLTPDRIYEAVRRETFADLTGLDL
;
A
#
# COMPACT_ATOMS: atom_id res chain seq x y z
N LEU A 1 -5.15 -4.07 13.74
CA LEU A 1 -6.19 -5.09 13.75
C LEU A 1 -6.14 -5.78 12.41
N GLY A 2 -5.35 -6.85 12.34
CA GLY A 2 -5.34 -7.75 11.20
C GLY A 2 -6.75 -8.24 10.90
N LEU A 3 -6.97 -8.75 9.74
CA LEU A 3 -8.22 -9.38 9.33
C LEU A 3 -8.59 -10.46 10.34
N VAL A 4 -9.34 -10.04 11.37
CA VAL A 4 -9.84 -10.92 12.41
C VAL A 4 -10.71 -11.97 11.74
N GLY A 5 -10.22 -13.18 11.64
CA GLY A 5 -10.95 -14.31 11.10
C GLY A 5 -10.26 -15.10 9.98
N SER A 6 -9.37 -14.50 9.17
CA SER A 6 -8.71 -15.27 8.11
C SER A 6 -7.36 -15.87 8.52
N GLU A 7 -6.61 -15.23 9.41
CA GLU A 7 -5.24 -15.65 9.74
C GLU A 7 -5.11 -16.37 11.09
N MET A 8 -5.89 -16.00 12.10
CA MET A 8 -5.83 -16.63 13.42
C MET A 8 -6.43 -18.05 13.49
N CYS A 9 -7.40 -18.36 12.63
CA CYS A 9 -8.02 -19.71 12.61
C CYS A 9 -7.28 -20.72 11.76
N ILE A 10 -6.31 -20.31 10.92
CA ILE A 10 -5.68 -21.16 9.92
C ILE A 10 -4.62 -22.06 10.55
N ARG A 11 -3.84 -21.57 11.50
CA ARG A 11 -2.69 -22.31 12.05
C ARG A 11 -3.11 -23.64 12.70
N ASP A 12 -4.17 -23.62 13.51
CA ASP A 12 -4.62 -24.83 14.24
C ASP A 12 -5.24 -25.89 13.34
N ARG A 13 -5.72 -25.48 12.14
CA ARG A 13 -6.35 -26.35 11.16
C ARG A 13 -5.56 -26.50 9.86
N ALA A 14 -4.39 -25.87 9.75
CA ALA A 14 -3.64 -25.83 8.50
C ALA A 14 -3.29 -27.25 8.01
N MET A 15 -2.86 -28.14 8.90
CA MET A 15 -2.54 -29.52 8.54
C MET A 15 -3.79 -30.30 8.10
N GLU A 16 -4.92 -30.10 8.76
CA GLU A 16 -6.19 -30.74 8.36
C GLU A 16 -6.61 -30.28 6.96
N LEU A 17 -6.46 -28.98 6.67
CA LEU A 17 -6.77 -28.43 5.35
C LEU A 17 -5.80 -28.93 4.27
N VAL A 18 -4.52 -29.07 4.58
CA VAL A 18 -3.53 -29.68 3.67
C VAL A 18 -3.94 -31.12 3.34
N LYS A 19 -4.23 -31.93 4.36
CA LYS A 19 -4.66 -33.32 4.17
C LYS A 19 -5.95 -33.39 3.33
N LEU A 20 -6.92 -32.54 3.62
CA LEU A 20 -8.17 -32.46 2.84
C LEU A 20 -7.88 -32.09 1.38
N ALA A 21 -7.08 -31.04 1.15
CA ALA A 21 -6.75 -30.59 -0.21
C ALA A 21 -6.10 -31.67 -1.04
N LEU A 22 -5.24 -32.48 -0.43
CA LEU A 22 -4.56 -33.61 -1.10
C LEU A 22 -5.52 -34.73 -1.49
N THR A 23 -6.73 -34.83 -0.91
CA THR A 23 -7.76 -35.82 -1.30
C THR A 23 -8.66 -35.34 -2.42
N LEU A 24 -8.64 -34.05 -2.77
CA LEU A 24 -9.57 -33.47 -3.72
C LEU A 24 -9.03 -33.55 -5.16
N PRO A 25 -9.74 -34.27 -6.08
CA PRO A 25 -9.17 -34.67 -7.38
C PRO A 25 -8.95 -33.47 -8.36
N HIS A 26 -9.52 -32.32 -8.07
CA HIS A 26 -9.41 -31.13 -8.92
C HIS A 26 -8.51 -30.04 -8.31
N LEU A 27 -7.80 -30.34 -7.22
CA LEU A 27 -6.82 -29.45 -6.59
C LEU A 27 -5.41 -30.00 -6.76
N ASP A 28 -4.49 -29.14 -7.13
CA ASP A 28 -3.05 -29.39 -7.12
C ASP A 28 -2.42 -28.48 -6.05
N LEU A 29 -2.25 -29.00 -4.84
CA LEU A 29 -1.64 -28.26 -3.74
C LEU A 29 -0.13 -28.11 -3.98
N ARG A 30 0.30 -26.94 -4.34
CA ARG A 30 1.69 -26.64 -4.71
C ARG A 30 2.53 -26.12 -3.55
N GLY A 31 1.94 -25.42 -2.60
CA GLY A 31 2.71 -24.74 -1.59
C GLY A 31 1.90 -24.09 -0.48
N LEU A 32 2.61 -23.29 0.31
CA LEU A 32 2.04 -22.49 1.38
C LEU A 32 2.17 -21.00 1.06
N HIS A 33 1.21 -20.24 1.53
CA HIS A 33 1.20 -18.78 1.48
C HIS A 33 0.97 -18.20 2.87
N CYS A 34 1.65 -17.10 3.16
CA CYS A 34 1.33 -16.23 4.29
C CYS A 34 1.55 -14.77 3.92
N HIS A 35 0.88 -13.88 4.63
CA HIS A 35 1.06 -12.44 4.48
C HIS A 35 1.09 -11.81 5.87
N VAL A 36 2.22 -11.23 6.25
CA VAL A 36 2.50 -10.80 7.63
C VAL A 36 2.12 -9.36 7.92
N GLY A 37 1.63 -8.63 6.94
CA GLY A 37 1.20 -7.26 7.12
C GLY A 37 1.57 -6.32 5.99
N SER A 38 1.40 -5.02 6.22
CA SER A 38 1.67 -3.94 5.26
C SER A 38 2.49 -2.85 5.94
N GLN A 39 3.39 -2.18 5.20
CA GLN A 39 4.36 -1.22 5.75
C GLN A 39 5.27 -1.87 6.82
N VAL A 40 5.81 -3.03 6.49
CA VAL A 40 6.72 -3.78 7.33
C VAL A 40 8.14 -3.26 7.12
N PHE A 41 8.73 -2.72 8.18
CA PHE A 41 10.11 -2.22 8.20
C PHE A 41 11.05 -3.13 8.98
N GLY A 42 10.51 -3.93 9.91
CA GLY A 42 11.31 -4.81 10.78
C GLY A 42 12.13 -5.80 9.98
N GLU A 43 13.44 -5.87 10.33
CA GLU A 43 14.42 -6.70 9.63
C GLU A 43 14.14 -8.19 9.75
N ASP A 44 13.68 -8.62 10.91
CA ASP A 44 13.51 -10.02 11.31
C ASP A 44 12.11 -10.60 11.02
N VAL A 45 11.16 -9.79 10.58
CA VAL A 45 9.75 -10.22 10.42
C VAL A 45 9.63 -11.39 9.45
N TYR A 46 10.27 -11.32 8.31
CA TYR A 46 10.22 -12.39 7.30
C TYR A 46 11.07 -13.61 7.70
N GLN A 47 12.19 -13.41 8.41
CA GLN A 47 12.96 -14.53 8.96
C GLN A 47 12.14 -15.31 9.99
N ARG A 48 11.50 -14.62 10.94
CA ARG A 48 10.56 -15.26 11.89
C ARG A 48 9.40 -15.97 11.21
N THR A 49 8.99 -15.47 10.06
CA THR A 49 7.98 -16.15 9.26
C THR A 49 8.52 -17.48 8.71
N LEU A 50 9.76 -17.49 8.20
CA LEU A 50 10.43 -18.69 7.75
C LEU A 50 10.64 -19.70 8.89
N ASP A 51 10.95 -19.25 10.12
CA ASP A 51 11.06 -20.09 11.31
C ASP A 51 9.78 -20.90 11.62
N ILE A 52 8.65 -20.42 11.12
CA ILE A 52 7.36 -21.09 11.28
C ILE A 52 7.02 -21.91 10.04
N MET A 53 7.21 -21.34 8.85
CA MET A 53 6.72 -21.93 7.61
C MET A 53 7.58 -23.11 7.13
N VAL A 54 8.91 -23.04 7.30
CA VAL A 54 9.81 -24.11 6.85
C VAL A 54 9.66 -25.40 7.70
N PRO A 55 9.60 -25.35 9.05
CA PRO A 55 9.22 -26.50 9.85
C PRO A 55 7.85 -27.04 9.52
N PHE A 56 6.89 -26.20 9.15
CA PHE A 56 5.56 -26.68 8.76
C PHE A 56 5.59 -27.41 7.41
N LEU A 57 6.41 -26.98 6.44
CA LEU A 57 6.68 -27.75 5.21
C LEU A 57 7.27 -29.13 5.52
N ALA A 58 8.19 -29.22 6.49
CA ALA A 58 8.76 -30.48 6.94
C ALA A 58 7.70 -31.42 7.55
N SER A 59 6.84 -30.88 8.44
CA SER A 59 5.74 -31.63 9.04
C SER A 59 4.75 -32.16 7.99
N ILE A 60 4.43 -31.37 6.96
CA ILE A 60 3.57 -31.80 5.86
C ILE A 60 4.20 -33.01 5.15
N ARG A 61 5.49 -32.94 4.82
CA ARG A 61 6.18 -34.08 4.17
C ARG A 61 6.20 -35.32 5.06
N GLU A 62 6.45 -35.13 6.35
CA GLU A 62 6.49 -36.26 7.30
C GLU A 62 5.13 -36.94 7.43
N GLU A 63 4.04 -36.17 7.55
CA GLU A 63 2.70 -36.67 7.80
C GLU A 63 1.98 -37.19 6.54
N THR A 64 2.30 -36.64 5.36
CA THR A 64 1.55 -36.95 4.12
C THR A 64 2.40 -37.61 3.06
N GLY A 65 3.71 -37.64 3.19
CA GLY A 65 4.64 -38.09 2.14
C GLY A 65 4.80 -37.11 0.97
N VAL A 66 4.07 -35.97 0.97
CA VAL A 66 4.08 -34.98 -0.12
C VAL A 66 5.06 -33.85 0.19
N THR A 67 5.92 -33.54 -0.76
CA THR A 67 6.82 -32.39 -0.68
C THR A 67 6.22 -31.25 -1.49
N LEU A 68 5.85 -30.16 -0.82
CA LEU A 68 5.35 -28.96 -1.48
C LEU A 68 6.51 -28.19 -2.14
N SER A 69 6.24 -27.66 -3.33
CA SER A 69 7.24 -27.02 -4.19
C SER A 69 7.35 -25.51 -4.04
N ASP A 70 6.37 -24.87 -3.43
CA ASP A 70 6.24 -23.42 -3.40
C ASP A 70 6.12 -22.87 -1.98
N LEU A 71 6.80 -21.77 -1.71
CA LEU A 71 6.63 -21.00 -0.48
C LEU A 71 6.48 -19.51 -0.83
N ASN A 72 5.32 -18.95 -0.54
CA ASN A 72 4.99 -17.55 -0.78
C ASN A 72 4.86 -16.80 0.55
N LEU A 73 5.66 -15.77 0.75
CA LEU A 73 5.63 -14.95 1.95
C LEU A 73 4.79 -13.67 1.80
N GLY A 74 3.99 -13.58 0.73
CA GLY A 74 3.16 -12.41 0.45
C GLY A 74 3.98 -11.18 0.06
N GLY A 75 3.42 -10.03 0.33
CA GLY A 75 4.10 -8.74 0.16
C GLY A 75 4.32 -8.05 1.50
N GLY A 76 4.23 -6.73 1.49
CA GLY A 76 4.17 -5.94 2.71
C GLY A 76 5.39 -5.10 3.01
N TYR A 77 6.47 -5.18 2.24
CA TYR A 77 7.62 -4.28 2.41
C TYR A 77 7.18 -2.82 2.46
N GLY A 78 7.67 -2.13 3.49
CA GLY A 78 7.44 -0.71 3.69
C GLY A 78 8.08 0.15 2.61
N VAL A 79 7.48 1.31 2.35
CA VAL A 79 8.06 2.36 1.52
C VAL A 79 8.06 3.67 2.30
N ARG A 80 8.97 4.53 1.94
CA ARG A 80 9.15 5.83 2.56
C ARG A 80 8.08 6.82 2.05
N TYR A 81 7.17 7.21 2.92
CA TYR A 81 6.15 8.25 2.64
C TYR A 81 6.60 9.64 3.07
N THR A 82 7.39 9.70 4.15
CA THR A 82 7.94 10.94 4.70
C THR A 82 9.46 10.82 4.89
N GLN A 83 10.12 11.92 5.14
CA GLN A 83 11.57 11.90 5.42
C GLN A 83 11.92 11.20 6.74
N GLU A 84 10.96 11.05 7.64
CA GLU A 84 11.12 10.36 8.92
C GLU A 84 11.06 8.84 8.76
N ASP A 85 10.50 8.34 7.65
CA ASP A 85 10.40 6.91 7.41
C ASP A 85 11.75 6.32 6.98
N GLU A 86 12.00 5.11 7.43
CA GLU A 86 13.19 4.34 7.07
C GLU A 86 13.16 3.94 5.59
N ALA A 87 14.33 3.93 4.96
CA ALA A 87 14.49 3.39 3.61
C ALA A 87 14.93 1.93 3.69
N ILE A 88 14.24 1.06 2.97
CA ILE A 88 14.56 -0.38 2.91
C ILE A 88 15.30 -0.68 1.61
N ASP A 89 16.47 -1.31 1.72
CA ASP A 89 17.12 -1.95 0.58
C ASP A 89 16.46 -3.32 0.32
N ILE A 90 15.37 -3.31 -0.44
CA ILE A 90 14.59 -4.51 -0.73
C ILE A 90 15.42 -5.59 -1.43
N PRO A 91 16.26 -5.30 -2.45
CA PRO A 91 17.17 -6.28 -3.04
C PRO A 91 18.07 -6.98 -2.03
N ALA A 92 18.72 -6.22 -1.14
CA ALA A 92 19.57 -6.80 -0.09
C ALA A 92 18.77 -7.69 0.87
N ARG A 93 17.59 -7.22 1.32
CA ARG A 93 16.70 -8.00 2.18
C ARG A 93 16.22 -9.30 1.53
N LEU A 94 15.90 -9.29 0.25
CA LEU A 94 15.49 -10.50 -0.47
C LEU A 94 16.65 -11.49 -0.61
N ALA A 95 17.88 -11.01 -0.82
CA ALA A 95 19.06 -11.87 -0.90
C ALA A 95 19.36 -12.55 0.45
N GLU A 96 19.30 -11.80 1.55
CA GLU A 96 19.45 -12.32 2.93
C GLU A 96 18.37 -13.39 3.23
N LEU A 97 17.12 -13.09 2.90
CA LEU A 97 16.00 -13.98 3.14
C LEU A 97 16.09 -15.27 2.31
N ALA A 98 16.54 -15.18 1.06
CA ALA A 98 16.75 -16.35 0.21
C ALA A 98 17.89 -17.23 0.73
N ALA A 99 18.98 -16.63 1.24
CA ALA A 99 20.07 -17.36 1.87
C ALA A 99 19.61 -18.07 3.14
N TYR A 100 18.85 -17.39 3.98
CA TYR A 100 18.28 -17.96 5.20
C TYR A 100 17.30 -19.12 4.91
N LEU A 101 16.43 -18.95 3.93
CA LEU A 101 15.52 -20.03 3.48
C LEU A 101 16.30 -21.26 3.02
N LYS A 102 17.39 -21.07 2.28
CA LYS A 102 18.24 -22.16 1.83
C LYS A 102 18.86 -22.92 3.00
N GLU A 103 19.43 -22.19 3.97
CA GLU A 103 20.03 -22.78 5.18
C GLU A 103 19.00 -23.59 5.98
N GLU A 104 17.81 -23.06 6.21
CA GLU A 104 16.75 -23.73 6.95
C GLU A 104 16.21 -24.96 6.24
N THR A 105 16.05 -24.90 4.90
CA THR A 105 15.62 -26.07 4.14
C THR A 105 16.67 -27.18 4.13
N GLU A 106 17.97 -26.83 4.00
CA GLU A 106 19.08 -27.80 4.09
C GLU A 106 19.12 -28.45 5.48
N ARG A 107 18.97 -27.67 6.55
CA ARG A 107 18.95 -28.14 7.96
C ARG A 107 17.84 -29.17 8.20
N LEU A 108 16.68 -29.01 7.56
CA LEU A 108 15.52 -29.91 7.70
C LEU A 108 15.46 -31.00 6.60
N GLY A 109 16.48 -31.08 5.75
CA GLY A 109 16.56 -32.05 4.66
C GLY A 109 15.45 -31.87 3.61
N LEU A 110 14.91 -30.66 3.46
CA LEU A 110 13.92 -30.33 2.45
C LEU A 110 14.59 -29.89 1.14
N PRO A 111 14.01 -30.17 -0.03
CA PRO A 111 14.43 -29.48 -1.23
C PRO A 111 14.07 -28.00 -1.14
N MET A 112 14.91 -27.13 -1.72
CA MET A 112 14.64 -25.69 -1.78
C MET A 112 13.31 -25.44 -2.53
N PRO A 113 12.30 -24.84 -1.90
CA PRO A 113 11.06 -24.51 -2.58
C PRO A 113 11.27 -23.33 -3.54
N ARG A 114 10.38 -23.17 -4.51
CA ARG A 114 10.27 -21.95 -5.27
C ARG A 114 9.82 -20.82 -4.33
N PHE A 115 10.70 -19.88 -4.11
CA PHE A 115 10.44 -18.73 -3.26
C PHE A 115 9.66 -17.66 -4.02
N LEU A 116 8.51 -17.26 -3.49
CA LEU A 116 7.57 -16.31 -4.09
C LEU A 116 7.31 -15.15 -3.15
N MET A 117 7.18 -13.97 -3.73
CA MET A 117 6.78 -12.74 -3.04
C MET A 117 5.72 -12.01 -3.86
N GLU A 118 4.87 -11.23 -3.18
CA GLU A 118 3.79 -10.44 -3.78
C GLU A 118 3.96 -8.94 -3.49
N PRO A 119 5.06 -8.30 -3.89
CA PRO A 119 5.26 -6.88 -3.68
C PRO A 119 4.26 -6.08 -4.51
N GLY A 120 3.52 -5.18 -3.87
CA GLY A 120 2.61 -4.24 -4.54
C GLY A 120 3.07 -2.82 -4.31
N ARG A 121 2.95 -2.35 -3.07
CA ARG A 121 3.32 -1.00 -2.65
C ARG A 121 4.74 -0.62 -3.05
N SER A 122 5.71 -1.47 -2.75
CA SER A 122 7.12 -1.20 -3.00
C SER A 122 7.51 -1.12 -4.47
N ILE A 123 6.63 -1.54 -5.40
CA ILE A 123 6.90 -1.42 -6.84
C ILE A 123 6.48 -0.04 -7.38
N VAL A 124 5.36 0.51 -6.90
CA VAL A 124 4.74 1.66 -7.58
C VAL A 124 4.44 2.86 -6.68
N ALA A 125 4.52 2.73 -5.35
CA ALA A 125 4.05 3.81 -4.46
C ALA A 125 4.83 5.12 -4.67
N ASP A 126 6.14 5.06 -4.69
CA ASP A 126 7.03 6.22 -4.84
C ASP A 126 7.13 6.72 -6.29
N ALA A 127 6.71 5.91 -7.27
CA ALA A 127 6.61 6.31 -8.67
C ALA A 127 5.41 7.21 -8.95
N GLY A 128 4.48 7.37 -8.01
CA GLY A 128 3.26 8.16 -8.19
C GLY A 128 3.21 9.39 -7.31
N MET A 129 2.64 10.46 -7.85
CA MET A 129 2.24 11.64 -7.10
C MET A 129 0.85 12.10 -7.54
N THR A 130 0.11 12.73 -6.62
CA THR A 130 -1.17 13.35 -6.91
C THR A 130 -1.03 14.86 -6.85
N LEU A 131 -1.47 15.54 -7.91
CA LEU A 131 -1.48 17.00 -7.99
C LEU A 131 -2.87 17.51 -7.63
N TYR A 132 -2.91 18.45 -6.72
CA TYR A 132 -4.13 19.13 -6.28
C TYR A 132 -4.04 20.62 -6.51
N THR A 133 -5.14 21.21 -6.97
CA THR A 133 -5.27 22.68 -7.07
C THR A 133 -5.90 23.22 -5.79
N VAL A 134 -5.28 24.22 -5.18
CA VAL A 134 -5.84 24.93 -4.04
C VAL A 134 -7.07 25.73 -4.49
N GLY A 135 -8.22 25.37 -3.96
CA GLY A 135 -9.50 26.06 -4.22
C GLY A 135 -9.72 27.26 -3.31
N SER A 136 -9.33 27.14 -2.04
CA SER A 136 -9.42 28.22 -1.05
C SER A 136 -8.43 28.04 0.08
N VAL A 137 -8.09 29.15 0.73
CA VAL A 137 -7.26 29.15 1.95
C VAL A 137 -8.06 29.83 3.06
N LYS A 138 -8.13 29.18 4.21
CA LYS A 138 -8.77 29.72 5.41
C LYS A 138 -7.74 29.82 6.54
N ARG A 139 -7.57 31.00 7.09
CA ARG A 139 -6.72 31.25 8.26
C ARG A 139 -7.58 31.61 9.46
N ILE A 140 -7.43 30.89 10.55
CA ILE A 140 -8.11 31.16 11.82
C ILE A 140 -7.05 31.61 12.82
N PRO A 141 -6.99 32.89 13.15
CA PRO A 141 -5.97 33.46 14.05
C PRO A 141 -5.92 32.69 15.39
N GLY A 142 -4.71 32.33 15.79
CA GLY A 142 -4.50 31.59 17.06
C GLY A 142 -4.94 30.14 17.06
N TYR A 143 -5.37 29.59 15.91
CA TYR A 143 -5.81 28.21 15.82
C TYR A 143 -5.13 27.45 14.67
N LYS A 144 -5.67 27.51 13.45
CA LYS A 144 -5.19 26.71 12.30
C LYS A 144 -5.32 27.46 10.98
N GLN A 145 -4.54 26.99 10.02
CA GLN A 145 -4.67 27.35 8.62
C GLN A 145 -5.05 26.12 7.80
N TYR A 146 -5.91 26.33 6.83
CA TYR A 146 -6.40 25.27 5.95
C TYR A 146 -6.14 25.65 4.49
N ALA A 147 -5.60 24.70 3.71
CA ALA A 147 -5.57 24.75 2.27
C ALA A 147 -6.56 23.71 1.73
N ALA A 148 -7.74 24.17 1.29
CA ALA A 148 -8.74 23.29 0.70
C ALA A 148 -8.45 23.10 -0.78
N VAL A 149 -8.41 21.82 -1.21
CA VAL A 149 -8.02 21.44 -2.57
C VAL A 149 -9.19 20.85 -3.37
N ASP A 150 -8.98 20.68 -4.68
CA ASP A 150 -9.98 20.17 -5.63
C ASP A 150 -10.17 18.63 -5.61
N GLY A 151 -9.42 17.92 -4.77
CA GLY A 151 -9.62 16.49 -4.48
C GLY A 151 -10.06 16.26 -3.03
N GLY A 152 -9.80 15.07 -2.50
CA GLY A 152 -10.15 14.72 -1.14
C GLY A 152 -10.13 13.22 -0.87
N MET A 153 -10.89 12.79 0.14
CA MET A 153 -10.99 11.37 0.49
C MET A 153 -11.59 10.50 -0.63
N THR A 154 -12.19 11.09 -1.64
CA THR A 154 -12.68 10.37 -2.83
C THR A 154 -11.56 9.81 -3.69
N ASP A 155 -10.39 10.42 -3.70
CA ASP A 155 -9.21 10.00 -4.45
C ASP A 155 -8.02 9.64 -3.57
N ASN A 156 -8.01 10.11 -2.31
CA ASN A 156 -7.04 9.72 -1.29
C ASN A 156 -7.70 9.46 0.08
N PRO A 157 -8.35 8.31 0.29
CA PRO A 157 -9.04 8.00 1.54
C PRO A 157 -8.11 7.58 2.67
N ARG A 158 -6.81 7.50 2.43
CA ARG A 158 -5.87 6.80 3.30
C ARG A 158 -5.63 7.49 4.64
N TYR A 159 -5.68 8.82 4.69
CA TYR A 159 -5.60 9.50 5.99
C TYR A 159 -6.84 9.18 6.85
N ALA A 160 -8.04 9.26 6.28
CA ALA A 160 -9.27 8.94 7.00
C ALA A 160 -9.32 7.49 7.50
N LEU A 161 -8.81 6.53 6.72
CA LEU A 161 -8.85 5.10 7.05
C LEU A 161 -7.71 4.64 7.96
N TYR A 162 -6.50 5.18 7.75
CA TYR A 162 -5.28 4.61 8.35
C TYR A 162 -4.37 5.64 9.01
N GLN A 163 -4.76 6.91 9.03
CA GLN A 163 -3.92 8.03 9.48
C GLN A 163 -2.57 8.08 8.72
N SER A 164 -2.59 7.65 7.44
CA SER A 164 -1.40 7.61 6.60
C SER A 164 -0.83 9.01 6.42
N ARG A 165 0.48 9.15 6.59
CA ARG A 165 1.20 10.41 6.41
C ARG A 165 1.77 10.48 5.00
N TYR A 166 1.81 11.69 4.45
CA TYR A 166 2.35 11.96 3.13
C TYR A 166 3.27 13.18 3.16
N THR A 167 4.29 13.16 2.33
CA THR A 167 5.04 14.38 2.00
C THR A 167 4.25 15.17 0.98
N VAL A 168 4.05 16.47 1.27
CA VAL A 168 3.34 17.40 0.40
C VAL A 168 4.26 18.56 0.08
N TYR A 169 4.41 18.87 -1.21
CA TYR A 169 5.18 20.02 -1.68
C TYR A 169 4.28 21.03 -2.37
N HIS A 170 4.65 22.31 -2.26
CA HIS A 170 4.14 23.34 -3.15
C HIS A 170 4.91 23.27 -4.48
N ALA A 171 4.20 23.19 -5.62
CA ALA A 171 4.83 22.92 -6.92
C ALA A 171 5.73 24.07 -7.42
N HIS A 172 5.44 25.33 -7.05
CA HIS A 172 6.08 26.50 -7.68
C HIS A 172 6.64 27.52 -6.71
N LYS A 173 6.17 27.57 -5.46
CA LYS A 173 6.57 28.59 -4.50
C LYS A 173 7.55 28.06 -3.47
N SER A 174 8.42 28.94 -3.03
CA SER A 174 9.31 28.76 -1.89
C SER A 174 9.32 30.06 -1.08
N GLY A 175 9.66 30.01 0.20
CA GLY A 175 9.70 31.19 1.04
C GLY A 175 9.55 30.86 2.52
N SER A 176 9.03 31.82 3.29
CA SER A 176 8.70 31.58 4.69
C SER A 176 7.60 30.54 4.80
N MET A 177 7.88 29.45 5.51
CA MET A 177 6.94 28.34 5.66
C MET A 177 5.98 28.59 6.83
N GLU A 178 4.74 28.23 6.63
CA GLU A 178 3.68 28.23 7.62
C GLU A 178 2.97 26.87 7.63
N ARG A 179 2.38 26.53 8.75
CA ARG A 179 1.73 25.24 8.94
C ARG A 179 0.27 25.25 8.48
N PHE A 180 -0.09 24.34 7.56
CA PHE A 180 -1.42 24.16 7.02
C PHE A 180 -1.94 22.75 7.24
N ASP A 181 -3.25 22.61 7.41
CA ASP A 181 -3.93 21.33 7.17
C ASP A 181 -4.45 21.34 5.72
N VAL A 182 -3.97 20.40 4.90
CA VAL A 182 -4.46 20.20 3.53
C VAL A 182 -5.72 19.35 3.60
N VAL A 183 -6.84 19.91 3.17
CA VAL A 183 -8.18 19.32 3.31
C VAL A 183 -8.87 19.22 1.95
N GLY A 184 -9.75 18.25 1.81
CA GLY A 184 -10.52 18.06 0.58
C GLY A 184 -11.78 18.91 0.52
N ARG A 185 -12.61 18.59 -0.48
CA ARG A 185 -13.86 19.31 -0.80
C ARG A 185 -15.13 18.51 -0.49
N CYS A 186 -15.01 17.29 0.08
CA CYS A 186 -16.16 16.48 0.43
C CYS A 186 -16.92 17.09 1.63
N CYS A 187 -18.23 16.89 1.64
CA CYS A 187 -19.07 17.26 2.78
C CYS A 187 -18.90 16.21 3.91
N GLU A 188 -17.68 16.14 4.46
CA GLU A 188 -17.27 15.15 5.45
C GLU A 188 -16.17 15.74 6.35
N SER A 189 -16.34 15.64 7.67
CA SER A 189 -15.38 16.17 8.65
C SER A 189 -14.02 15.49 8.62
N GLY A 190 -13.97 14.23 8.15
CA GLY A 190 -12.75 13.43 7.98
C GLY A 190 -12.04 13.65 6.65
N ASP A 191 -12.49 14.59 5.80
CA ASP A 191 -11.88 14.85 4.49
C ASP A 191 -10.57 15.64 4.61
N ILE A 192 -9.58 14.99 5.17
CA ILE A 192 -8.23 15.50 5.36
C ILE A 192 -7.28 14.69 4.48
N ILE A 193 -6.50 15.38 3.65
CA ILE A 193 -5.41 14.77 2.87
C ILE A 193 -4.18 14.61 3.76
N GLN A 194 -3.72 15.70 4.37
CA GLN A 194 -2.57 15.70 5.27
C GLN A 194 -2.65 16.90 6.24
N PRO A 195 -2.66 16.67 7.55
CA PRO A 195 -2.56 17.74 8.53
C PRO A 195 -1.11 18.19 8.75
N GLY A 196 -0.95 19.44 9.13
CA GLY A 196 0.33 19.97 9.61
C GLY A 196 1.42 20.07 8.56
N VAL A 197 1.08 20.33 7.31
CA VAL A 197 2.01 20.50 6.21
C VAL A 197 2.67 21.88 6.26
N GLU A 198 3.98 21.93 6.09
CA GLU A 198 4.73 23.18 5.92
C GLU A 198 4.62 23.64 4.45
N LEU A 199 3.91 24.75 4.22
CA LEU A 199 3.73 25.36 2.91
C LEU A 199 4.15 26.83 2.96
N PRO A 200 4.51 27.45 1.81
CA PRO A 200 4.76 28.89 1.75
C PRO A 200 3.59 29.70 2.31
N GLY A 201 3.89 30.67 3.16
CA GLY A 201 2.86 31.47 3.84
C GLY A 201 1.98 32.31 2.89
N ASP A 202 2.43 32.51 1.64
CA ASP A 202 1.66 33.15 0.56
C ASP A 202 0.84 32.16 -0.28
N THR A 203 0.70 30.91 0.17
CA THR A 203 -0.16 29.89 -0.48
C THR A 203 -1.57 30.46 -0.67
N CYS A 204 -2.09 30.36 -1.88
CA CYS A 204 -3.35 30.96 -2.28
C CYS A 204 -4.13 30.10 -3.30
N ARG A 205 -5.33 30.54 -3.62
CA ARG A 205 -6.17 29.89 -4.64
C ARG A 205 -5.45 29.83 -6.00
N GLY A 206 -5.51 28.66 -6.63
CA GLY A 206 -4.89 28.37 -7.93
C GLY A 206 -3.49 27.76 -7.81
N ASP A 207 -2.89 27.76 -6.62
CA ASP A 207 -1.61 27.08 -6.41
C ASP A 207 -1.76 25.55 -6.53
N ILE A 208 -0.67 24.89 -6.92
CA ILE A 208 -0.62 23.44 -7.07
C ILE A 208 0.18 22.84 -5.92
N LEU A 209 -0.42 21.86 -5.27
CA LEU A 209 0.23 21.01 -4.26
C LEU A 209 0.47 19.62 -4.85
N ALA A 210 1.65 19.05 -4.60
CA ALA A 210 2.02 17.71 -4.99
C ALA A 210 2.10 16.82 -3.74
N VAL A 211 1.22 15.82 -3.67
CA VAL A 211 1.24 14.77 -2.65
C VAL A 211 2.03 13.60 -3.20
N CYS A 212 3.18 13.30 -2.61
CA CYS A 212 4.09 12.26 -3.06
C CYS A 212 3.68 10.85 -2.62
N THR A 213 4.27 9.83 -3.24
CA THR A 213 4.12 8.40 -2.86
C THR A 213 2.66 7.93 -2.93
N THR A 214 1.93 8.39 -3.94
CA THR A 214 0.51 8.03 -4.15
C THR A 214 0.30 6.97 -5.22
N GLY A 215 1.36 6.33 -5.73
CA GLY A 215 1.27 5.33 -6.80
C GLY A 215 0.57 4.03 -6.40
N ALA A 216 0.46 3.74 -5.09
CA ALA A 216 -0.22 2.55 -4.59
C ALA A 216 -1.38 2.91 -3.65
N TYR A 217 -2.52 2.23 -3.81
CA TYR A 217 -3.71 2.30 -2.95
C TYR A 217 -4.42 3.67 -2.89
N ASN A 218 -4.12 4.59 -3.81
CA ASN A 218 -4.84 5.84 -3.96
C ASN A 218 -5.89 5.71 -5.06
N TYR A 219 -5.48 5.68 -6.34
CA TYR A 219 -6.43 5.53 -7.44
C TYR A 219 -7.29 4.26 -7.34
N SER A 220 -6.71 3.12 -6.96
CA SER A 220 -7.44 1.86 -6.79
C SER A 220 -8.48 1.87 -5.66
N MET A 221 -8.37 2.80 -4.71
CA MET A 221 -9.34 3.03 -3.64
C MET A 221 -10.24 4.23 -3.91
N ALA A 222 -10.05 4.92 -5.04
CA ALA A 222 -10.86 6.07 -5.40
C ALA A 222 -12.34 5.69 -5.57
N SER A 223 -13.22 6.58 -5.16
CA SER A 223 -14.65 6.38 -5.16
C SER A 223 -15.39 7.61 -5.69
N ASN A 224 -16.68 7.46 -5.91
CA ASN A 224 -17.56 8.56 -6.31
C ASN A 224 -18.36 9.13 -5.11
N TYR A 225 -17.82 9.06 -3.91
CA TYR A 225 -18.44 9.67 -2.74
C TYR A 225 -18.74 11.15 -3.01
N ASN A 226 -19.87 11.66 -2.52
CA ASN A 226 -20.46 12.96 -2.87
C ASN A 226 -20.68 13.19 -4.39
N ARG A 227 -20.77 12.12 -5.19
CA ARG A 227 -20.89 12.19 -6.66
C ARG A 227 -19.73 12.98 -7.32
N LEU A 228 -18.52 12.84 -6.79
CA LEU A 228 -17.33 13.44 -7.39
C LEU A 228 -16.71 12.48 -8.40
N PRO A 229 -16.32 12.97 -9.60
CA PRO A 229 -15.62 12.17 -10.59
C PRO A 229 -14.22 11.76 -10.10
N ARG A 230 -13.81 10.51 -10.39
CA ARG A 230 -12.43 10.06 -10.16
C ARG A 230 -11.45 10.80 -11.05
N PRO A 231 -10.22 11.08 -10.56
CA PRO A 231 -9.22 11.83 -11.33
C PRO A 231 -8.68 11.02 -12.52
N ALA A 232 -8.03 11.72 -13.46
CA ALA A 232 -7.24 11.07 -14.50
C ALA A 232 -5.96 10.46 -13.90
N VAL A 233 -5.39 9.46 -14.59
CA VAL A 233 -4.03 8.97 -14.36
C VAL A 233 -3.19 9.26 -15.59
N VAL A 234 -2.15 10.07 -15.42
CA VAL A 234 -1.19 10.41 -16.48
C VAL A 234 0.11 9.68 -16.21
N MET A 235 0.60 8.99 -17.22
CA MET A 235 1.90 8.31 -17.18
C MET A 235 2.97 9.18 -17.81
N LEU A 236 4.08 9.31 -17.08
CA LEU A 236 5.30 9.95 -17.54
C LEU A 236 6.34 8.87 -17.78
N THR A 237 6.81 8.75 -19.02
CA THR A 237 7.93 7.88 -19.39
C THR A 237 9.04 8.71 -19.99
N PRO A 238 10.27 8.19 -20.15
CA PRO A 238 11.33 8.94 -20.80
C PRO A 238 10.96 9.45 -22.21
N ASP A 239 10.10 8.71 -22.92
CA ASP A 239 9.81 8.97 -24.34
C ASP A 239 8.49 9.72 -24.56
N ARG A 240 7.55 9.65 -23.62
CA ARG A 240 6.21 10.23 -23.81
C ARG A 240 5.45 10.50 -22.54
N ILE A 241 4.49 11.41 -22.64
CA ILE A 241 3.45 11.68 -21.63
C ILE A 241 2.12 11.24 -22.24
N TYR A 242 1.33 10.44 -21.52
CA TYR A 242 0.02 10.01 -21.99
C TYR A 242 -0.95 9.77 -20.85
N GLU A 243 -2.23 9.93 -21.13
CA GLU A 243 -3.31 9.61 -20.22
C GLU A 243 -3.54 8.09 -20.23
N ALA A 244 -3.23 7.43 -19.11
CA ALA A 244 -3.43 5.99 -18.93
C ALA A 244 -4.88 5.69 -18.50
N VAL A 245 -5.47 6.59 -17.72
CA VAL A 245 -6.88 6.54 -17.33
C VAL A 245 -7.47 7.92 -17.48
N ARG A 246 -8.53 8.04 -18.28
CA ARG A 246 -9.21 9.32 -18.46
C ARG A 246 -9.95 9.76 -17.19
N ARG A 247 -10.07 11.05 -17.01
CA ARG A 247 -10.92 11.60 -15.96
C ARG A 247 -12.38 11.21 -16.19
N GLU A 248 -13.09 10.83 -15.13
CA GLU A 248 -14.54 10.64 -15.21
C GLU A 248 -15.28 11.95 -15.48
N THR A 249 -16.35 11.85 -16.22
CA THR A 249 -17.31 12.92 -16.47
C THR A 249 -18.57 12.74 -15.62
N PHE A 250 -19.41 13.74 -15.53
CA PHE A 250 -20.72 13.58 -14.88
C PHE A 250 -21.61 12.55 -15.60
N ALA A 251 -21.47 12.39 -16.92
CA ALA A 251 -22.17 11.34 -17.65
C ALA A 251 -21.75 9.93 -17.21
N ASP A 252 -20.49 9.72 -16.85
CA ASP A 252 -20.02 8.44 -16.27
C ASP A 252 -20.69 8.17 -14.92
N LEU A 253 -20.90 9.20 -14.10
CA LEU A 253 -21.52 9.06 -12.78
C LEU A 253 -23.03 8.76 -12.85
N THR A 254 -23.71 9.26 -13.86
CA THR A 254 -25.16 9.15 -14.00
C THR A 254 -25.59 8.06 -14.99
N GLY A 255 -24.63 7.37 -15.60
CA GLY A 255 -24.90 6.36 -16.62
C GLY A 255 -25.74 5.16 -16.15
N LEU A 256 -25.83 4.94 -14.85
CA LEU A 256 -26.65 3.90 -14.23
C LEU A 256 -27.93 4.44 -13.57
N ASP A 257 -28.15 5.74 -13.57
CA ASP A 257 -29.36 6.35 -13.02
C ASP A 257 -30.53 6.13 -14.01
N LEU A 258 -31.72 5.75 -13.50
CA LEU A 258 -32.91 5.48 -14.29
C LEU A 258 -33.85 6.68 -14.32
#